data_53ca7ac2e7fbf565112c1bbdda6d6ea4
#
_entry.id   53ca7ac2e7fbf565112c1bbdda6d6ea4
#
_cell.length_a   1.000
_cell.length_b   1.000
_cell.length_c   1.000
_cell.angle_alpha   90.00
_cell.angle_beta   90.00
_cell.angle_gamma   90.00
#
_symmetry.space_group_name_H-M   'P 1'
#
loop_
_entity.id
_entity.type
_entity.pdbx_description
1 polymer ?
#
loop_
_entity_poly.entity_id
_entity_poly.type
_entity_poly.pdbx_seq_one_letter_code
_entity_poly.pdbx_strand_id
1 'polypeptide(L)'
;MRPALLACLALSLAALVAPARAQTPPPAQETIRDIDTIVVSGVQPGPGMWKVSRGEHVLWILGTLSPVPKNMEWLSRDVEATIAQSQEVLEPPTVSIGTDLGMFRSMLLIPSALKARRNPDDKTLREVVPADLYARWLPLKARYIGSDRGVEKWRPVFAAQELYEAAMRRSDLSLKGIVWPMVERSAKQHDVKITQSKIEMKIKDPKAVLKDFAHTTLSDTDCFAKTLSRIEGDIETMRARANAWAIGDIEALRALPQGDQYEVCLRAVTASGVAQRLGFGDLRERVIQAWLANADRALLNNRVSFASLPVAELFKPDGYLARLQARGYTIEAP
;
A
#
# COMPACT_ATOMS: atom_id res chain seq x y z
N MET A 1 -10.51 91.88 -14.75
CA MET A 1 -10.42 93.04 -13.86
C MET A 1 -10.39 92.58 -12.42
N ARG A 2 -9.37 93.01 -11.71
CA ARG A 2 -9.12 92.89 -10.28
C ARG A 2 -10.28 93.44 -9.41
N PRO A 3 -10.30 93.34 -8.03
CA PRO A 3 -9.30 92.83 -7.03
C PRO A 3 -9.97 92.00 -5.90
N ALA A 4 -9.26 91.22 -5.14
CA ALA A 4 -8.55 91.46 -3.87
C ALA A 4 -9.40 91.77 -2.63
N LEU A 5 -9.18 91.05 -1.55
CA LEU A 5 -8.81 91.45 -0.17
C LEU A 5 -9.11 90.32 0.84
N LEU A 6 -8.12 89.66 1.40
CA LEU A 6 -7.59 89.76 2.79
C LEU A 6 -8.59 89.99 3.94
N ALA A 7 -8.66 89.02 4.85
CA ALA A 7 -8.51 89.25 6.29
C ALA A 7 -8.49 87.96 7.07
N CYS A 8 -7.46 87.78 7.69
CA CYS A 8 -6.98 87.33 9.01
C CYS A 8 -8.02 87.02 10.12
N LEU A 9 -7.94 86.01 10.84
CA LEU A 9 -7.61 85.93 12.28
C LEU A 9 -8.11 84.62 12.89
N ALA A 10 -7.18 83.82 13.32
CA ALA A 10 -6.89 83.48 14.69
C ALA A 10 -7.75 82.40 15.41
N LEU A 11 -7.02 81.40 15.85
CA LEU A 11 -7.12 80.58 17.09
C LEU A 11 -8.42 79.82 17.41
N SER A 12 -8.28 78.52 17.42
CA SER A 12 -8.46 77.74 18.67
C SER A 12 -7.99 76.34 18.48
N LEU A 13 -6.91 75.95 19.16
CA LEU A 13 -6.37 74.63 19.34
C LEU A 13 -7.32 73.88 20.29
N ALA A 14 -8.09 72.93 19.78
CA ALA A 14 -8.75 71.93 20.60
C ALA A 14 -8.13 70.57 20.27
N ALA A 15 -7.22 70.13 21.11
CA ALA A 15 -6.62 68.80 21.08
C ALA A 15 -7.69 67.75 21.44
N LEU A 16 -8.25 67.08 20.46
CA LEU A 16 -9.02 65.85 20.65
C LEU A 16 -8.01 64.71 20.82
N VAL A 17 -7.78 64.31 22.05
CA VAL A 17 -7.11 63.04 22.42
C VAL A 17 -8.07 61.90 22.07
N ALA A 18 -7.89 61.24 20.92
CA ALA A 18 -8.54 60.01 20.63
C ALA A 18 -7.80 58.87 21.38
N PRO A 19 -8.55 57.96 22.07
CA PRO A 19 -7.90 56.81 22.71
C PRO A 19 -7.34 55.90 21.59
N ALA A 20 -6.02 55.62 21.67
CA ALA A 20 -5.35 54.67 20.85
C ALA A 20 -5.95 53.27 21.17
N ARG A 21 -6.77 52.72 20.22
CA ARG A 21 -7.12 51.30 20.26
C ARG A 21 -5.87 50.51 20.03
N ALA A 22 -5.44 49.76 21.07
CA ALA A 22 -4.43 48.76 20.92
C ALA A 22 -4.90 47.73 19.85
N GLN A 23 -4.23 47.75 18.68
CA GLN A 23 -4.36 46.71 17.70
C GLN A 23 -3.75 45.44 18.26
N THR A 24 -4.58 44.45 18.52
CA THR A 24 -4.10 43.08 18.81
C THR A 24 -3.24 42.62 17.61
N PRO A 25 -1.99 42.22 17.84
CA PRO A 25 -1.16 41.70 16.76
C PRO A 25 -1.86 40.49 16.14
N PRO A 26 -1.81 40.31 14.81
CA PRO A 26 -2.36 39.13 14.16
C PRO A 26 -1.69 37.90 14.77
N PRO A 27 -2.42 36.77 14.91
CA PRO A 27 -1.82 35.53 15.41
C PRO A 27 -0.60 35.22 14.54
N ALA A 28 0.51 34.93 15.19
CA ALA A 28 1.73 34.50 14.53
C ALA A 28 1.36 33.32 13.60
N GLN A 29 1.51 33.52 12.30
CA GLN A 29 1.49 32.42 11.37
C GLN A 29 2.63 31.49 11.81
N GLU A 30 2.26 30.32 12.35
CA GLU A 30 3.19 29.22 12.47
C GLU A 30 3.74 28.95 11.07
N THR A 31 4.94 29.43 10.84
CA THR A 31 5.72 29.01 9.68
C THR A 31 5.84 27.51 9.82
N ILE A 32 5.13 26.77 8.96
CA ILE A 32 5.41 25.37 8.72
C ILE A 32 6.90 25.35 8.37
N ARG A 33 7.71 24.95 9.34
CA ARG A 33 9.12 24.66 9.06
C ARG A 33 9.07 23.48 8.10
N ASP A 34 9.44 23.74 6.85
CA ASP A 34 9.90 22.68 5.95
C ASP A 34 10.94 21.90 6.76
N ILE A 35 10.60 20.70 7.16
CA ILE A 35 11.58 19.78 7.73
C ILE A 35 12.48 19.47 6.55
N ASP A 36 13.62 20.13 6.51
CA ASP A 36 14.69 19.82 5.56
C ASP A 36 14.81 18.31 5.52
N THR A 37 14.69 17.76 4.32
CA THR A 37 14.90 16.33 4.11
C THR A 37 16.25 16.00 4.68
N ILE A 38 16.31 15.37 5.87
CA ILE A 38 17.56 14.91 6.45
C ILE A 38 18.06 13.83 5.52
N VAL A 39 18.95 14.22 4.61
CA VAL A 39 19.75 13.28 3.84
C VAL A 39 20.72 12.67 4.83
N VAL A 40 20.36 11.55 5.41
CA VAL A 40 21.29 10.78 6.25
C VAL A 40 22.36 10.20 5.33
N SER A 41 23.44 10.95 5.16
CA SER A 41 24.65 10.47 4.50
C SER A 41 25.40 9.56 5.46
N GLY A 42 25.18 8.26 5.37
CA GLY A 42 25.84 7.24 6.18
C GLY A 42 25.35 5.85 5.78
N VAL A 43 26.10 4.81 6.19
CA VAL A 43 25.67 3.43 6.01
C VAL A 43 24.42 3.21 6.84
N GLN A 44 23.27 3.06 6.19
CA GLN A 44 22.00 2.81 6.88
C GLN A 44 22.07 1.41 7.52
N PRO A 45 21.52 1.22 8.75
CA PRO A 45 21.62 -0.06 9.48
C PRO A 45 20.86 -1.20 8.77
N GLY A 46 20.02 -0.90 7.78
CA GLY A 46 19.17 -1.87 7.10
C GLY A 46 17.86 -2.12 7.85
N PRO A 47 16.90 -2.82 7.22
CA PRO A 47 15.63 -3.15 7.85
C PRO A 47 15.83 -4.17 8.96
N GLY A 48 15.10 -3.99 10.07
CA GLY A 48 15.11 -4.93 11.18
C GLY A 48 14.40 -6.25 10.85
N MET A 49 14.80 -7.30 11.54
CA MET A 49 14.20 -8.63 11.41
C MET A 49 13.60 -9.07 12.75
N TRP A 50 12.37 -9.58 12.72
CA TRP A 50 11.74 -10.23 13.87
C TRP A 50 12.36 -11.60 14.09
N LYS A 51 12.66 -11.91 15.34
CA LYS A 51 13.12 -13.25 15.75
C LYS A 51 11.96 -14.02 16.38
N VAL A 52 11.62 -15.14 15.77
CA VAL A 52 10.63 -16.08 16.29
C VAL A 52 11.38 -17.32 16.74
N SER A 53 11.19 -17.76 17.99
CA SER A 53 11.99 -18.87 18.53
C SER A 53 11.21 -19.81 19.43
N ARG A 54 11.72 -21.05 19.52
CA ARG A 54 11.36 -22.07 20.51
C ARG A 54 12.60 -22.90 20.83
N GLY A 55 13.11 -22.78 22.05
CA GLY A 55 14.41 -23.38 22.42
C GLY A 55 15.52 -22.78 21.54
N GLU A 56 16.30 -23.66 20.90
CA GLU A 56 17.42 -23.28 20.03
C GLU A 56 17.00 -23.06 18.55
N HIS A 57 15.74 -23.24 18.22
CA HIS A 57 15.22 -23.09 16.87
C HIS A 57 14.75 -21.66 16.63
N VAL A 58 15.20 -21.05 15.55
CA VAL A 58 14.94 -19.65 15.22
C VAL A 58 14.44 -19.52 13.78
N LEU A 59 13.37 -18.75 13.62
CA LEU A 59 12.91 -18.23 12.32
C LEU A 59 13.06 -16.71 12.32
N TRP A 60 13.95 -16.21 11.49
CA TRP A 60 14.09 -14.78 11.22
C TRP A 60 13.08 -14.33 10.18
N ILE A 61 12.31 -13.28 10.47
CA ILE A 61 11.29 -12.78 9.56
C ILE A 61 11.63 -11.33 9.20
N LEU A 62 11.93 -11.08 7.92
CA LEU A 62 12.11 -9.75 7.38
C LEU A 62 10.76 -9.17 6.94
N GLY A 63 10.40 -8.00 7.48
CA GLY A 63 9.25 -7.23 7.00
C GLY A 63 9.51 -6.65 5.62
N THR A 64 8.62 -6.88 4.65
CA THR A 64 8.71 -6.27 3.31
C THR A 64 7.75 -5.10 3.19
N LEU A 65 8.10 -4.14 2.35
CA LEU A 65 7.31 -2.94 2.11
C LEU A 65 7.06 -2.71 0.61
N SER A 66 5.88 -2.25 0.29
CA SER A 66 5.47 -1.76 -1.02
C SER A 66 4.32 -0.74 -0.84
N PRO A 67 4.29 0.38 -1.60
CA PRO A 67 5.29 0.80 -2.57
C PRO A 67 6.57 1.34 -1.92
N VAL A 68 7.65 1.35 -2.71
CA VAL A 68 8.96 1.90 -2.33
C VAL A 68 9.49 2.80 -3.46
N PRO A 69 10.41 3.74 -3.22
CA PRO A 69 11.08 4.48 -4.29
C PRO A 69 11.69 3.53 -5.33
N LYS A 70 11.60 3.87 -6.63
CA LYS A 70 12.06 2.99 -7.74
C LYS A 70 13.53 2.59 -7.63
N ASN A 71 14.37 3.51 -7.17
CA ASN A 71 15.81 3.31 -7.08
C ASN A 71 16.26 3.22 -5.61
N MET A 72 15.39 2.65 -4.77
CA MET A 72 15.69 2.50 -3.35
C MET A 72 16.82 1.49 -3.16
N GLU A 73 17.89 1.95 -2.54
CA GLU A 73 18.97 1.11 -2.02
C GLU A 73 18.76 0.86 -0.53
N TRP A 74 19.13 -0.30 -0.07
CA TRP A 74 19.05 -0.69 1.34
C TRP A 74 20.18 -1.63 1.70
N LEU A 75 20.60 -1.62 2.94
CA LEU A 75 21.70 -2.46 3.41
C LEU A 75 21.20 -3.88 3.66
N SER A 76 21.55 -4.81 2.79
CA SER A 76 21.11 -6.22 2.82
C SER A 76 22.08 -7.17 3.53
N ARG A 77 23.27 -6.70 3.93
CA ARG A 77 24.36 -7.55 4.42
C ARG A 77 23.96 -8.48 5.56
N ASP A 78 23.25 -7.97 6.57
CA ASP A 78 22.86 -8.77 7.73
C ASP A 78 21.75 -9.78 7.38
N VAL A 79 20.87 -9.41 6.44
CA VAL A 79 19.87 -10.31 5.88
C VAL A 79 20.53 -11.43 5.07
N GLU A 80 21.49 -11.10 4.21
CA GLU A 80 22.24 -12.07 3.42
C GLU A 80 23.04 -13.03 4.32
N ALA A 81 23.68 -12.50 5.37
CA ALA A 81 24.39 -13.33 6.35
C ALA A 81 23.45 -14.28 7.10
N THR A 82 22.24 -13.83 7.43
CA THR A 82 21.21 -14.65 8.07
C THR A 82 20.71 -15.75 7.13
N ILE A 83 20.49 -15.43 5.85
CA ILE A 83 20.10 -16.41 4.82
C ILE A 83 21.20 -17.46 4.66
N ALA A 84 22.47 -17.04 4.56
CA ALA A 84 23.61 -17.94 4.39
C ALA A 84 23.75 -18.98 5.55
N GLN A 85 23.28 -18.63 6.75
CA GLN A 85 23.28 -19.52 7.92
C GLN A 85 21.98 -20.35 8.04
N SER A 86 20.96 -20.04 7.24
CA SER A 86 19.67 -20.69 7.28
C SER A 86 19.69 -22.04 6.55
N GLN A 87 18.94 -23.02 7.08
CA GLN A 87 18.72 -24.31 6.42
C GLN A 87 17.53 -24.24 5.45
N GLU A 88 16.64 -23.26 5.63
CA GLU A 88 15.45 -23.09 4.82
C GLU A 88 15.01 -21.63 4.76
N VAL A 89 14.56 -21.20 3.59
CA VAL A 89 13.88 -19.92 3.35
C VAL A 89 12.41 -20.18 3.03
N LEU A 90 11.51 -19.57 3.79
CA LEU A 90 10.07 -19.63 3.52
C LEU A 90 9.68 -18.47 2.59
N GLU A 91 9.16 -18.82 1.42
CA GLU A 91 8.62 -17.86 0.48
C GLU A 91 7.39 -17.14 1.07
N PRO A 92 7.20 -15.83 0.79
CA PRO A 92 5.94 -15.17 1.11
C PRO A 92 4.75 -15.96 0.54
N PRO A 93 3.63 -16.01 1.26
CA PRO A 93 2.49 -16.79 0.79
C PRO A 93 1.93 -16.21 -0.49
N THR A 94 1.65 -17.08 -1.45
CA THR A 94 1.15 -16.70 -2.77
C THR A 94 -0.13 -17.46 -3.12
N VAL A 95 -0.96 -16.84 -3.96
CA VAL A 95 -2.14 -17.46 -4.56
C VAL A 95 -1.94 -17.55 -6.06
N SER A 96 -2.09 -18.72 -6.59
CA SER A 96 -2.07 -18.96 -8.04
C SER A 96 -3.47 -19.33 -8.51
N ILE A 97 -3.99 -18.59 -9.46
CA ILE A 97 -5.26 -18.89 -10.10
C ILE A 97 -4.95 -19.49 -11.47
N GLY A 98 -5.25 -20.77 -11.64
CA GLY A 98 -5.06 -21.49 -12.88
C GLY A 98 -6.38 -21.87 -13.53
N THR A 99 -6.30 -22.28 -14.78
CA THR A 99 -7.41 -22.89 -15.54
C THR A 99 -6.91 -24.18 -16.17
N ASP A 100 -7.81 -25.09 -16.48
CA ASP A 100 -7.47 -26.31 -17.23
C ASP A 100 -7.26 -26.04 -18.73
N LEU A 101 -7.28 -24.77 -19.14
CA LEU A 101 -7.07 -24.34 -20.52
C LEU A 101 -5.57 -24.18 -20.79
N GLY A 102 -5.11 -24.72 -21.92
CA GLY A 102 -3.77 -24.42 -22.42
C GLY A 102 -3.61 -22.93 -22.77
N MET A 103 -2.35 -22.49 -22.94
CA MET A 103 -1.99 -21.08 -23.17
C MET A 103 -2.82 -20.43 -24.30
N PHE A 104 -2.95 -21.09 -25.46
CA PHE A 104 -3.71 -20.55 -26.60
C PHE A 104 -5.19 -20.35 -26.30
N ARG A 105 -5.83 -21.31 -25.59
CA ARG A 105 -7.24 -21.18 -25.20
C ARG A 105 -7.43 -20.09 -24.15
N SER A 106 -6.48 -19.88 -23.26
CA SER A 106 -6.50 -18.78 -22.29
C SER A 106 -6.44 -17.41 -22.98
N MET A 107 -5.71 -17.27 -24.08
CA MET A 107 -5.67 -16.01 -24.85
C MET A 107 -7.04 -15.66 -25.45
N LEU A 108 -7.87 -16.64 -25.79
CA LEU A 108 -9.24 -16.41 -26.28
C LEU A 108 -10.17 -15.82 -25.20
N LEU A 109 -9.78 -15.86 -23.94
CA LEU A 109 -10.54 -15.27 -22.84
C LEU A 109 -10.27 -13.76 -22.66
N ILE A 110 -9.20 -13.21 -23.26
CA ILE A 110 -8.81 -11.81 -23.09
C ILE A 110 -9.97 -10.85 -23.40
N PRO A 111 -10.72 -10.97 -24.52
CA PRO A 111 -11.85 -10.08 -24.78
C PRO A 111 -12.94 -10.15 -23.70
N SER A 112 -13.22 -11.36 -23.19
CA SER A 112 -14.19 -11.56 -22.10
C SER A 112 -13.70 -10.94 -20.77
N ALA A 113 -12.42 -11.07 -20.46
CA ALA A 113 -11.81 -10.43 -19.28
C ALA A 113 -11.84 -8.89 -19.37
N LEU A 114 -11.55 -8.35 -20.55
CA LEU A 114 -11.64 -6.91 -20.81
C LEU A 114 -13.09 -6.40 -20.69
N LYS A 115 -14.08 -7.21 -21.13
CA LYS A 115 -15.49 -6.89 -20.94
C LYS A 115 -15.89 -6.97 -19.46
N ALA A 116 -15.46 -7.97 -18.74
CA ALA A 116 -15.78 -8.17 -17.33
C ALA A 116 -15.25 -7.03 -16.43
N ARG A 117 -14.22 -6.31 -16.88
CA ARG A 117 -13.67 -5.12 -16.19
C ARG A 117 -14.59 -3.90 -16.30
N ARG A 118 -15.51 -3.86 -17.27
CA ARG A 118 -16.41 -2.72 -17.48
C ARG A 118 -17.59 -2.73 -16.51
N ASN A 119 -18.16 -1.57 -16.28
CA ASN A 119 -19.44 -1.48 -15.60
C ASN A 119 -20.52 -2.23 -16.37
N PRO A 120 -21.47 -2.87 -15.70
CA PRO A 120 -22.67 -3.39 -16.35
C PRO A 120 -23.39 -2.29 -17.14
N ASP A 121 -24.07 -2.68 -18.22
CA ASP A 121 -24.87 -1.79 -19.07
C ASP A 121 -24.09 -0.62 -19.68
N ASP A 122 -22.76 -0.79 -19.88
CA ASP A 122 -21.84 0.23 -20.40
C ASP A 122 -21.86 1.58 -19.65
N LYS A 123 -22.34 1.58 -18.40
CA LYS A 123 -22.37 2.76 -17.54
C LYS A 123 -20.97 3.33 -17.32
N THR A 124 -20.91 4.64 -17.12
CA THR A 124 -19.68 5.35 -16.78
C THR A 124 -19.48 5.41 -15.27
N LEU A 125 -18.25 5.71 -14.83
CA LEU A 125 -17.97 5.97 -13.41
C LEU A 125 -18.87 7.05 -12.84
N ARG A 126 -19.14 8.12 -13.61
CA ARG A 126 -20.04 9.19 -13.20
C ARG A 126 -21.43 8.70 -12.81
N GLU A 127 -21.90 7.64 -13.42
CA GLU A 127 -23.25 7.07 -13.21
C GLU A 127 -23.29 6.03 -12.08
N VAL A 128 -22.13 5.49 -11.68
CA VAL A 128 -22.08 4.37 -10.71
C VAL A 128 -21.46 4.75 -9.38
N VAL A 129 -20.67 5.84 -9.30
CA VAL A 129 -20.10 6.31 -8.05
C VAL A 129 -20.81 7.57 -7.53
N PRO A 130 -20.81 7.84 -6.21
CA PRO A 130 -21.29 9.10 -5.65
C PRO A 130 -20.66 10.34 -6.32
N ALA A 131 -21.45 11.41 -6.46
CA ALA A 131 -21.02 12.61 -7.18
C ALA A 131 -19.78 13.28 -6.56
N ASP A 132 -19.64 13.26 -5.24
CA ASP A 132 -18.49 13.76 -4.50
C ASP A 132 -17.23 12.96 -4.81
N LEU A 133 -17.32 11.63 -4.88
CA LEU A 133 -16.21 10.78 -5.26
C LEU A 133 -15.80 10.97 -6.72
N TYR A 134 -16.78 11.15 -7.61
CA TYR A 134 -16.48 11.45 -9.00
C TYR A 134 -15.80 12.83 -9.16
N ALA A 135 -16.21 13.83 -8.38
CA ALA A 135 -15.54 15.13 -8.35
C ALA A 135 -14.08 15.05 -7.91
N ARG A 136 -13.76 14.18 -6.93
CA ARG A 136 -12.38 13.90 -6.49
C ARG A 136 -11.59 13.10 -7.54
N TRP A 137 -12.24 12.19 -8.24
CA TRP A 137 -11.62 11.37 -9.29
C TRP A 137 -11.09 12.23 -10.45
N LEU A 138 -11.83 13.22 -10.90
CA LEU A 138 -11.50 14.00 -12.11
C LEU A 138 -10.09 14.63 -12.07
N PRO A 139 -9.69 15.39 -11.03
CA PRO A 139 -8.35 15.98 -10.97
C PRO A 139 -7.25 14.92 -10.86
N LEU A 140 -7.48 13.85 -10.12
CA LEU A 140 -6.51 12.75 -9.99
C LEU A 140 -6.33 12.01 -11.31
N LYS A 141 -7.44 11.70 -12.00
CA LYS A 141 -7.37 11.10 -13.34
C LYS A 141 -6.62 11.98 -14.32
N ALA A 142 -6.94 13.26 -14.37
CA ALA A 142 -6.25 14.21 -15.26
C ALA A 142 -4.74 14.26 -14.98
N ARG A 143 -4.36 14.24 -13.71
CA ARG A 143 -2.95 14.28 -13.28
C ARG A 143 -2.19 12.98 -13.58
N TYR A 144 -2.77 11.81 -13.30
CA TYR A 144 -2.05 10.54 -13.30
C TYR A 144 -2.35 9.65 -14.51
N ILE A 145 -3.56 9.64 -15.05
CA ILE A 145 -3.95 8.85 -16.21
C ILE A 145 -3.92 9.70 -17.49
N GLY A 146 -4.39 10.95 -17.39
CA GLY A 146 -4.46 11.87 -18.54
C GLY A 146 -5.79 11.77 -19.29
N SER A 147 -5.73 11.82 -20.63
CA SER A 147 -6.89 11.93 -21.51
C SER A 147 -7.59 10.60 -21.83
N ASP A 148 -7.14 9.48 -21.27
CA ASP A 148 -7.80 8.19 -21.52
C ASP A 148 -9.27 8.22 -21.06
N ARG A 149 -10.19 7.97 -22.01
CA ARG A 149 -11.62 7.87 -21.76
C ARG A 149 -12.08 6.45 -21.51
N GLY A 150 -11.26 5.46 -21.80
CA GLY A 150 -11.61 4.04 -21.64
C GLY A 150 -11.85 3.67 -20.19
N VAL A 151 -11.02 4.22 -19.28
CA VAL A 151 -11.10 4.00 -17.84
C VAL A 151 -12.42 4.47 -17.23
N GLU A 152 -13.09 5.45 -17.81
CA GLU A 152 -14.39 5.94 -17.35
C GLU A 152 -15.52 4.89 -17.44
N LYS A 153 -15.34 3.85 -18.25
CA LYS A 153 -16.29 2.74 -18.38
C LYS A 153 -15.95 1.53 -17.51
N TRP A 154 -14.88 1.62 -16.72
CA TRP A 154 -14.49 0.50 -15.87
C TRP A 154 -15.22 0.55 -14.53
N ARG A 155 -15.35 -0.60 -13.91
CA ARG A 155 -15.85 -0.70 -12.54
C ARG A 155 -14.97 0.08 -11.59
N PRO A 156 -15.55 0.67 -10.53
CA PRO A 156 -14.79 1.49 -9.57
C PRO A 156 -13.50 0.82 -9.08
N VAL A 157 -13.52 -0.47 -8.73
CA VAL A 157 -12.32 -1.21 -8.27
C VAL A 157 -11.20 -1.22 -9.30
N PHE A 158 -11.51 -1.43 -10.59
CA PHE A 158 -10.47 -1.48 -11.63
C PHE A 158 -10.00 -0.10 -12.04
N ALA A 159 -10.88 0.90 -12.03
CA ALA A 159 -10.50 2.29 -12.27
C ALA A 159 -9.61 2.81 -11.13
N ALA A 160 -9.93 2.47 -9.88
CA ALA A 160 -9.11 2.77 -8.70
C ALA A 160 -7.73 2.14 -8.81
N GLN A 161 -7.65 0.87 -9.20
CA GLN A 161 -6.37 0.17 -9.37
C GLN A 161 -5.50 0.83 -10.43
N GLU A 162 -6.06 1.15 -11.61
CA GLU A 162 -5.31 1.85 -12.67
C GLU A 162 -4.82 3.22 -12.20
N LEU A 163 -5.67 3.97 -11.51
CA LEU A 163 -5.29 5.28 -10.96
C LEU A 163 -4.13 5.13 -9.95
N TYR A 164 -4.23 4.15 -9.07
CA TYR A 164 -3.19 3.90 -8.06
C TYR A 164 -1.85 3.53 -8.71
N GLU A 165 -1.86 2.60 -9.66
CA GLU A 165 -0.66 2.22 -10.40
C GLU A 165 -0.06 3.40 -11.18
N ALA A 166 -0.90 4.19 -11.84
CA ALA A 166 -0.47 5.39 -12.57
C ALA A 166 0.12 6.44 -11.63
N ALA A 167 -0.50 6.65 -10.45
CA ALA A 167 0.00 7.55 -9.43
C ALA A 167 1.38 7.11 -8.91
N MET A 168 1.55 5.83 -8.61
CA MET A 168 2.85 5.29 -8.17
C MET A 168 3.92 5.49 -9.25
N ARG A 169 3.61 5.14 -10.51
CA ARG A 169 4.56 5.33 -11.63
C ARG A 169 5.00 6.78 -11.79
N ARG A 170 4.09 7.74 -11.67
CA ARG A 170 4.38 9.18 -11.84
C ARG A 170 4.98 9.85 -10.59
N SER A 171 4.93 9.19 -9.46
CA SER A 171 5.53 9.66 -8.20
C SER A 171 6.86 8.97 -7.89
N ASP A 172 7.49 8.33 -8.88
CA ASP A 172 8.74 7.58 -8.75
C ASP A 172 8.70 6.49 -7.68
N LEU A 173 7.50 5.94 -7.45
CA LEU A 173 7.28 4.79 -6.59
C LEU A 173 7.11 3.51 -7.41
N SER A 174 7.55 2.40 -6.85
CA SER A 174 7.44 1.06 -7.43
C SER A 174 6.59 0.17 -6.53
N LEU A 175 5.67 -0.54 -7.15
CA LEU A 175 4.92 -1.62 -6.50
C LEU A 175 5.70 -2.95 -6.51
N LYS A 176 6.79 -3.03 -7.26
CA LYS A 176 7.65 -4.21 -7.28
C LYS A 176 8.43 -4.30 -5.98
N GLY A 177 8.33 -5.44 -5.31
CA GLY A 177 9.13 -5.71 -4.12
C GLY A 177 10.63 -5.77 -4.46
N ILE A 178 11.44 -5.12 -3.62
CA ILE A 178 12.91 -5.11 -3.76
C ILE A 178 13.57 -6.22 -2.95
N VAL A 179 12.88 -6.78 -1.97
CA VAL A 179 13.41 -7.75 -1.02
C VAL A 179 13.50 -9.14 -1.64
N TRP A 180 12.39 -9.67 -2.15
CA TRP A 180 12.32 -11.06 -2.60
C TRP A 180 13.36 -11.43 -3.68
N PRO A 181 13.62 -10.60 -4.70
CA PRO A 181 14.66 -10.90 -5.68
C PRO A 181 16.06 -11.02 -5.08
N MET A 182 16.35 -10.29 -3.99
CA MET A 182 17.61 -10.42 -3.26
C MET A 182 17.62 -11.70 -2.43
N VAL A 183 16.56 -11.99 -1.68
CA VAL A 183 16.41 -13.20 -0.86
C VAL A 183 16.56 -14.46 -1.72
N GLU A 184 15.87 -14.53 -2.86
CA GLU A 184 15.95 -15.65 -3.79
C GLU A 184 17.37 -15.84 -4.34
N ARG A 185 18.04 -14.75 -4.70
CA ARG A 185 19.41 -14.79 -5.19
C ARG A 185 20.37 -15.29 -4.10
N SER A 186 20.28 -14.74 -2.88
CA SER A 186 21.12 -15.14 -1.75
C SER A 186 20.89 -16.60 -1.38
N ALA A 187 19.64 -17.06 -1.31
CA ALA A 187 19.33 -18.45 -1.02
C ALA A 187 19.93 -19.41 -2.07
N LYS A 188 19.80 -19.08 -3.37
CA LYS A 188 20.41 -19.86 -4.46
C LYS A 188 21.94 -19.87 -4.39
N GLN A 189 22.55 -18.75 -4.04
CA GLN A 189 23.99 -18.58 -3.95
C GLN A 189 24.60 -19.42 -2.82
N HIS A 190 23.86 -19.67 -1.77
CA HIS A 190 24.25 -20.45 -0.59
C HIS A 190 23.61 -21.84 -0.51
N ASP A 191 23.00 -22.33 -1.59
CA ASP A 191 22.31 -23.62 -1.68
C ASP A 191 21.25 -23.82 -0.57
N VAL A 192 20.62 -22.72 -0.12
CA VAL A 192 19.56 -22.78 0.89
C VAL A 192 18.23 -23.16 0.23
N LYS A 193 17.56 -24.15 0.78
CA LYS A 193 16.25 -24.61 0.31
C LYS A 193 15.20 -23.50 0.39
N ILE A 194 14.46 -23.28 -0.69
CA ILE A 194 13.30 -22.39 -0.70
C ILE A 194 12.01 -23.24 -0.62
N THR A 195 11.19 -22.97 0.39
CA THR A 195 9.90 -23.63 0.57
C THR A 195 8.77 -22.67 0.23
N GLN A 196 7.94 -23.08 -0.70
CA GLN A 196 6.79 -22.30 -1.18
C GLN A 196 5.57 -22.48 -0.29
N SER A 197 4.87 -21.38 -0.04
CA SER A 197 3.56 -21.34 0.64
C SER A 197 2.50 -20.93 -0.37
N LYS A 198 2.20 -21.82 -1.32
CA LYS A 198 1.33 -21.53 -2.47
C LYS A 198 -0.02 -22.18 -2.32
N ILE A 199 -1.09 -21.38 -2.45
CA ILE A 199 -2.45 -21.89 -2.62
C ILE A 199 -2.80 -21.88 -4.11
N GLU A 200 -3.12 -23.03 -4.64
CA GLU A 200 -3.57 -23.17 -6.03
C GLU A 200 -5.09 -23.24 -6.09
N MET A 201 -5.67 -22.34 -6.87
CA MET A 201 -7.09 -22.32 -7.17
C MET A 201 -7.30 -22.60 -8.66
N LYS A 202 -8.12 -23.59 -8.98
CA LYS A 202 -8.41 -23.94 -10.36
C LYS A 202 -9.83 -23.54 -10.73
N ILE A 203 -9.94 -22.73 -11.79
CA ILE A 203 -11.23 -22.35 -12.36
C ILE A 203 -11.55 -23.31 -13.50
N LYS A 204 -12.58 -24.14 -13.33
CA LYS A 204 -12.98 -25.17 -14.29
C LYS A 204 -13.56 -24.59 -15.57
N ASP A 205 -14.42 -23.57 -15.48
CA ASP A 205 -15.02 -22.88 -16.63
C ASP A 205 -14.79 -21.38 -16.52
N PRO A 206 -13.59 -20.89 -16.92
CA PRO A 206 -13.26 -19.47 -16.80
C PRO A 206 -14.12 -18.58 -17.71
N LYS A 207 -14.67 -19.10 -18.82
CA LYS A 207 -15.54 -18.33 -19.69
C LYS A 207 -16.90 -18.04 -19.02
N ALA A 208 -17.51 -19.05 -18.40
CA ALA A 208 -18.74 -18.88 -17.62
C ALA A 208 -18.50 -17.94 -16.45
N VAL A 209 -17.39 -18.11 -15.71
CA VAL A 209 -17.04 -17.24 -14.59
C VAL A 209 -16.89 -15.78 -15.03
N LEU A 210 -16.20 -15.50 -16.13
CA LEU A 210 -16.04 -14.14 -16.66
C LEU A 210 -17.39 -13.55 -17.10
N LYS A 211 -18.26 -14.36 -17.69
CA LYS A 211 -19.62 -13.96 -18.07
C LYS A 211 -20.43 -13.59 -16.83
N ASP A 212 -20.48 -14.47 -15.82
CA ASP A 212 -21.19 -14.21 -14.57
C ASP A 212 -20.66 -12.96 -13.86
N PHE A 213 -19.34 -12.84 -13.80
CA PHE A 213 -18.68 -11.67 -13.19
C PHE A 213 -19.05 -10.37 -13.93
N ALA A 214 -19.13 -10.40 -15.26
CA ALA A 214 -19.52 -9.23 -16.05
C ALA A 214 -20.92 -8.70 -15.71
N HIS A 215 -21.82 -9.56 -15.20
CA HIS A 215 -23.18 -9.18 -14.79
C HIS A 215 -23.34 -9.01 -13.27
N THR A 216 -22.28 -9.30 -12.48
CA THR A 216 -22.32 -9.16 -11.03
C THR A 216 -22.15 -7.69 -10.61
N THR A 217 -22.95 -7.19 -9.69
CA THR A 217 -22.71 -5.91 -9.03
C THR A 217 -21.68 -6.10 -7.93
N LEU A 218 -20.67 -5.23 -7.88
CA LEU A 218 -19.66 -5.19 -6.83
C LEU A 218 -19.98 -4.09 -5.83
N SER A 219 -19.68 -4.32 -4.56
CA SER A 219 -19.70 -3.29 -3.51
C SER A 219 -18.32 -2.65 -3.43
N ASP A 220 -17.93 -1.93 -4.48
CA ASP A 220 -16.57 -1.43 -4.67
C ASP A 220 -16.41 0.10 -4.52
N THR A 221 -17.46 0.79 -4.10
CA THR A 221 -17.43 2.23 -3.82
C THR A 221 -16.42 2.56 -2.72
N ASP A 222 -16.35 1.77 -1.64
CA ASP A 222 -15.40 1.99 -0.55
C ASP A 222 -13.95 1.78 -1.01
N CYS A 223 -13.69 0.78 -1.86
CA CYS A 223 -12.39 0.59 -2.49
C CYS A 223 -11.99 1.83 -3.30
N PHE A 224 -12.92 2.37 -4.10
CA PHE A 224 -12.69 3.56 -4.90
C PHE A 224 -12.38 4.78 -4.00
N ALA A 225 -13.21 5.04 -2.99
CA ALA A 225 -13.03 6.14 -2.05
C ALA A 225 -11.69 6.06 -1.29
N LYS A 226 -11.33 4.88 -0.78
CA LYS A 226 -10.06 4.63 -0.07
C LYS A 226 -8.86 4.84 -0.97
N THR A 227 -8.95 4.43 -2.23
CA THR A 227 -7.87 4.65 -3.21
C THR A 227 -7.67 6.12 -3.51
N LEU A 228 -8.76 6.90 -3.70
CA LEU A 228 -8.65 8.35 -3.89
C LEU A 228 -7.98 9.01 -2.69
N SER A 229 -8.44 8.73 -1.47
CA SER A 229 -7.85 9.25 -0.23
C SER A 229 -6.37 8.92 -0.09
N ARG A 230 -6.00 7.70 -0.46
CA ARG A 230 -4.60 7.24 -0.43
C ARG A 230 -3.70 8.04 -1.39
N ILE A 231 -4.20 8.38 -2.57
CA ILE A 231 -3.43 9.13 -3.55
C ILE A 231 -3.37 10.63 -3.19
N GLU A 232 -4.45 11.16 -2.62
CA GLU A 232 -4.53 12.58 -2.21
C GLU A 232 -3.60 12.92 -1.04
N GLY A 233 -3.47 12.02 -0.05
CA GLY A 233 -2.82 12.32 1.22
C GLY A 233 -1.53 11.57 1.51
N ASP A 234 -1.24 10.43 0.83
CA ASP A 234 -0.31 9.46 1.37
C ASP A 234 0.99 9.26 0.56
N ILE A 235 1.22 9.95 -0.54
CA ILE A 235 2.44 9.71 -1.36
C ILE A 235 3.71 10.02 -0.54
N GLU A 236 3.72 11.11 0.21
CA GLU A 236 4.85 11.45 1.09
C GLU A 236 4.94 10.47 2.28
N THR A 237 3.82 10.07 2.83
CA THR A 237 3.77 9.02 3.85
C THR A 237 4.34 7.68 3.36
N MET A 238 4.13 7.33 2.09
CA MET A 238 4.76 6.14 1.49
C MET A 238 6.27 6.25 1.44
N ARG A 239 6.81 7.43 1.12
CA ARG A 239 8.26 7.70 1.16
C ARG A 239 8.81 7.66 2.58
N ALA A 240 8.12 8.31 3.54
CA ALA A 240 8.50 8.28 4.95
C ALA A 240 8.53 6.84 5.49
N ARG A 241 7.56 6.00 5.13
CA ARG A 241 7.55 4.57 5.49
C ARG A 241 8.71 3.81 4.86
N ALA A 242 9.03 4.10 3.60
CA ALA A 242 10.17 3.47 2.94
C ALA A 242 11.50 3.85 3.62
N ASN A 243 11.66 5.12 4.03
CA ASN A 243 12.83 5.56 4.77
C ASN A 243 12.91 4.90 6.15
N ALA A 244 11.82 4.91 6.93
CA ALA A 244 11.79 4.25 8.24
C ALA A 244 12.11 2.75 8.13
N TRP A 245 11.58 2.07 7.10
CA TRP A 245 11.90 0.67 6.82
C TRP A 245 13.40 0.47 6.53
N ALA A 246 13.98 1.32 5.67
CA ALA A 246 15.38 1.18 5.25
C ALA A 246 16.38 1.33 6.40
N ILE A 247 16.04 2.12 7.42
CA ILE A 247 16.90 2.34 8.59
C ILE A 247 16.53 1.47 9.80
N GLY A 248 15.55 0.59 9.65
CA GLY A 248 15.10 -0.29 10.73
C GLY A 248 14.31 0.40 11.84
N ASP A 249 13.78 1.60 11.60
CA ASP A 249 12.95 2.34 12.57
C ASP A 249 11.52 1.77 12.61
N ILE A 250 11.36 0.71 13.40
CA ILE A 250 10.09 -0.01 13.53
C ILE A 250 9.03 0.83 14.23
N GLU A 251 9.40 1.70 15.16
CA GLU A 251 8.46 2.56 15.87
C GLU A 251 7.88 3.62 14.94
N ALA A 252 8.72 4.32 14.18
CA ALA A 252 8.26 5.25 13.15
C ALA A 252 7.43 4.54 12.09
N LEU A 253 7.85 3.35 11.64
CA LEU A 253 7.12 2.56 10.65
C LEU A 253 5.74 2.15 11.16
N ARG A 254 5.60 1.82 12.46
CA ARG A 254 4.33 1.46 13.10
C ARG A 254 3.42 2.68 13.30
N ALA A 255 3.99 3.83 13.64
CA ALA A 255 3.25 5.08 13.85
C ALA A 255 2.64 5.64 12.56
N LEU A 256 3.26 5.38 11.41
CA LEU A 256 2.76 5.83 10.11
C LEU A 256 1.54 5.02 9.67
N PRO A 257 0.54 5.65 9.01
CA PRO A 257 -0.65 4.97 8.51
C PRO A 257 -0.31 3.76 7.66
N GLN A 258 -0.84 2.58 8.00
CA GLN A 258 -0.54 1.34 7.27
C GLN A 258 -1.37 1.18 5.99
N GLY A 259 -2.41 1.97 5.81
CA GLY A 259 -3.29 1.94 4.64
C GLY A 259 -4.00 0.59 4.45
N ASP A 260 -5.31 0.61 4.57
CA ASP A 260 -6.20 -0.55 4.42
C ASP A 260 -6.78 -0.69 3.00
N GLN A 261 -6.39 0.20 2.08
CA GLN A 261 -6.94 0.27 0.73
C GLN A 261 -6.89 -1.08 0.00
N TYR A 262 -5.76 -1.79 0.08
CA TYR A 262 -5.62 -3.09 -0.59
C TYR A 262 -6.65 -4.11 -0.06
N GLU A 263 -6.84 -4.19 1.24
CA GLU A 263 -7.81 -5.12 1.85
C GLU A 263 -9.26 -4.78 1.51
N VAL A 264 -9.60 -3.48 1.52
CA VAL A 264 -10.93 -3.02 1.15
C VAL A 264 -11.22 -3.37 -0.31
N CYS A 265 -10.26 -3.15 -1.21
CA CYS A 265 -10.40 -3.50 -2.60
C CYS A 265 -10.46 -5.02 -2.85
N LEU A 266 -9.64 -5.79 -2.15
CA LEU A 266 -9.68 -7.25 -2.23
C LEU A 266 -11.04 -7.78 -1.75
N ARG A 267 -11.57 -7.27 -0.64
CA ARG A 267 -12.91 -7.64 -0.15
C ARG A 267 -14.01 -7.30 -1.13
N ALA A 268 -13.95 -6.15 -1.79
CA ALA A 268 -14.96 -5.76 -2.79
C ALA A 268 -15.09 -6.82 -3.91
N VAL A 269 -14.00 -7.47 -4.29
CA VAL A 269 -13.99 -8.54 -5.30
C VAL A 269 -14.34 -9.89 -4.68
N THR A 270 -13.69 -10.28 -3.57
CA THR A 270 -13.83 -11.62 -2.96
C THR A 270 -15.17 -11.83 -2.26
N ALA A 271 -15.85 -10.76 -1.83
CA ALA A 271 -17.20 -10.84 -1.29
C ALA A 271 -18.29 -11.02 -2.36
N SER A 272 -17.95 -10.87 -3.65
CA SER A 272 -18.94 -11.10 -4.71
C SER A 272 -19.44 -12.55 -4.73
N GLY A 273 -20.72 -12.75 -5.07
CA GLY A 273 -21.32 -14.09 -5.13
C GLY A 273 -20.58 -15.05 -6.08
N VAL A 274 -19.96 -14.54 -7.15
CA VAL A 274 -19.11 -15.32 -8.06
C VAL A 274 -17.84 -15.77 -7.33
N ALA A 275 -17.15 -14.86 -6.65
CA ALA A 275 -15.93 -15.19 -5.93
C ALA A 275 -16.21 -16.17 -4.77
N GLN A 276 -17.32 -16.00 -4.04
CA GLN A 276 -17.73 -16.92 -2.98
C GLN A 276 -17.93 -18.37 -3.52
N ARG A 277 -18.62 -18.52 -4.65
CA ARG A 277 -18.79 -19.84 -5.30
C ARG A 277 -17.47 -20.45 -5.76
N LEU A 278 -16.47 -19.66 -6.04
CA LEU A 278 -15.12 -20.10 -6.42
C LEU A 278 -14.21 -20.40 -5.21
N GLY A 279 -14.71 -20.23 -3.97
CA GLY A 279 -13.93 -20.49 -2.76
C GLY A 279 -12.94 -19.38 -2.41
N PHE A 280 -13.25 -18.13 -2.77
CA PHE A 280 -12.42 -16.98 -2.35
C PHE A 280 -12.80 -16.45 -0.96
N GLY A 281 -13.92 -16.89 -0.38
CA GLY A 281 -14.42 -16.35 0.89
C GLY A 281 -13.49 -16.58 2.07
N ASP A 282 -12.86 -17.73 2.14
CA ASP A 282 -11.91 -18.13 3.20
C ASP A 282 -10.44 -18.08 2.74
N LEU A 283 -10.18 -17.55 1.56
CA LEU A 283 -8.86 -17.61 0.92
C LEU A 283 -7.76 -16.99 1.80
N ARG A 284 -8.03 -15.84 2.44
CA ARG A 284 -7.05 -15.19 3.33
C ARG A 284 -6.65 -16.14 4.48
N GLU A 285 -7.60 -16.78 5.11
CA GLU A 285 -7.33 -17.71 6.22
C GLU A 285 -6.54 -18.93 5.75
N ARG A 286 -6.91 -19.51 4.62
CA ARG A 286 -6.19 -20.64 4.03
C ARG A 286 -4.73 -20.30 3.71
N VAL A 287 -4.50 -19.10 3.17
CA VAL A 287 -3.15 -18.58 2.87
C VAL A 287 -2.32 -18.44 4.14
N ILE A 288 -2.89 -17.86 5.19
CA ILE A 288 -2.23 -17.71 6.49
C ILE A 288 -1.90 -19.09 7.09
N GLN A 289 -2.86 -20.00 7.10
CA GLN A 289 -2.66 -21.33 7.69
C GLN A 289 -1.62 -22.17 6.93
N ALA A 290 -1.59 -22.08 5.59
CA ALA A 290 -0.58 -22.77 4.78
C ALA A 290 0.84 -22.27 5.10
N TRP A 291 1.01 -20.96 5.25
CA TRP A 291 2.31 -20.39 5.60
C TRP A 291 2.70 -20.74 7.05
N LEU A 292 1.77 -20.66 8.01
CA LEU A 292 2.01 -21.01 9.40
C LEU A 292 2.41 -22.49 9.56
N ALA A 293 1.80 -23.39 8.78
CA ALA A 293 2.18 -24.80 8.77
C ALA A 293 3.64 -25.01 8.30
N ASN A 294 4.08 -24.22 7.31
CA ASN A 294 5.49 -24.23 6.89
C ASN A 294 6.41 -23.64 7.96
N ALA A 295 6.00 -22.57 8.63
CA ALA A 295 6.76 -21.96 9.71
C ALA A 295 6.90 -22.91 10.91
N ASP A 296 5.83 -23.59 11.33
CA ASP A 296 5.87 -24.61 12.39
C ASP A 296 6.87 -25.72 12.03
N ARG A 297 6.81 -26.23 10.80
CA ARG A 297 7.71 -27.29 10.34
C ARG A 297 9.17 -26.82 10.33
N ALA A 298 9.43 -25.60 9.87
CA ALA A 298 10.77 -25.04 9.86
C ALA A 298 11.33 -24.87 11.28
N LEU A 299 10.52 -24.35 12.20
CA LEU A 299 10.88 -24.16 13.61
C LEU A 299 11.03 -25.49 14.39
N LEU A 300 10.47 -26.58 13.91
CA LEU A 300 10.66 -27.91 14.51
C LEU A 300 11.93 -28.62 14.02
N ASN A 301 12.31 -28.39 12.77
CA ASN A 301 13.34 -29.20 12.11
C ASN A 301 14.67 -28.46 11.90
N ASN A 302 14.68 -27.15 11.84
CA ASN A 302 15.85 -26.35 11.51
C ASN A 302 16.30 -25.50 12.71
N ARG A 303 17.60 -25.37 12.92
CA ARG A 303 18.15 -24.47 13.93
C ARG A 303 17.93 -23.01 13.52
N VAL A 304 18.14 -22.69 12.24
CA VAL A 304 17.93 -21.35 11.70
C VAL A 304 17.14 -21.46 10.41
N SER A 305 16.11 -20.65 10.30
CA SER A 305 15.31 -20.46 9.08
C SER A 305 15.10 -18.98 8.83
N PHE A 306 14.82 -18.64 7.60
CA PHE A 306 14.53 -17.27 7.19
C PHE A 306 13.16 -17.19 6.49
N ALA A 307 12.47 -16.06 6.64
CA ALA A 307 11.24 -15.74 5.91
C ALA A 307 11.14 -14.25 5.60
N SER A 308 10.29 -13.92 4.64
CA SER A 308 9.87 -12.53 4.45
C SER A 308 8.36 -12.44 4.36
N LEU A 309 7.77 -11.39 4.99
CA LEU A 309 6.34 -11.15 5.01
C LEU A 309 6.07 -9.64 4.89
N PRO A 310 4.91 -9.21 4.34
CA PRO A 310 4.55 -7.81 4.35
C PRO A 310 4.53 -7.24 5.76
N VAL A 311 5.23 -6.12 6.00
CA VAL A 311 5.32 -5.52 7.33
C VAL A 311 3.93 -5.17 7.90
N ALA A 312 2.99 -4.77 7.04
CA ALA A 312 1.62 -4.52 7.44
C ALA A 312 0.93 -5.76 8.04
N GLU A 313 1.25 -6.96 7.56
CA GLU A 313 0.73 -8.22 8.12
C GLU A 313 1.42 -8.61 9.44
N LEU A 314 2.67 -8.16 9.64
CA LEU A 314 3.38 -8.37 10.91
C LEU A 314 2.84 -7.49 12.03
N PHE A 315 2.33 -6.31 11.70
CA PHE A 315 1.74 -5.39 12.69
C PHE A 315 0.29 -5.69 13.07
N LYS A 316 -0.39 -6.57 12.33
CA LYS A 316 -1.79 -6.89 12.63
C LYS A 316 -1.94 -7.67 13.93
N PRO A 317 -2.93 -7.34 14.77
CA PRO A 317 -3.20 -8.06 16.02
C PRO A 317 -3.65 -9.50 15.80
N ASP A 318 -4.17 -9.84 14.61
CA ASP A 318 -4.55 -11.17 14.16
C ASP A 318 -3.62 -11.72 13.05
N GLY A 319 -2.47 -11.06 12.86
CA GLY A 319 -1.50 -11.39 11.82
C GLY A 319 -0.59 -12.57 12.15
N TYR A 320 0.45 -12.75 11.35
CA TYR A 320 1.35 -13.90 11.46
C TYR A 320 2.08 -13.99 12.80
N LEU A 321 2.62 -12.86 13.32
CA LEU A 321 3.35 -12.87 14.58
C LEU A 321 2.43 -13.23 15.76
N ALA A 322 1.25 -12.62 15.85
CA ALA A 322 0.28 -12.91 16.89
C ALA A 322 -0.13 -14.40 16.89
N ARG A 323 -0.31 -14.98 15.70
CA ARG A 323 -0.68 -16.40 15.55
C ARG A 323 0.48 -17.35 15.90
N LEU A 324 1.73 -16.96 15.61
CA LEU A 324 2.91 -17.72 16.06
C LEU A 324 3.04 -17.63 17.58
N GLN A 325 2.82 -16.45 18.18
CA GLN A 325 2.81 -16.30 19.63
C GLN A 325 1.74 -17.17 20.31
N ALA A 326 0.53 -17.20 19.74
CA ALA A 326 -0.56 -18.06 20.23
C ALA A 326 -0.24 -19.56 20.13
N ARG A 327 0.72 -19.97 19.27
CA ARG A 327 1.25 -21.34 19.17
C ARG A 327 2.41 -21.61 20.11
N GLY A 328 2.74 -20.67 21.00
CA GLY A 328 3.77 -20.82 22.04
C GLY A 328 5.19 -20.50 21.57
N TYR A 329 5.35 -19.76 20.46
CA TYR A 329 6.65 -19.23 20.05
C TYR A 329 6.93 -17.89 20.74
N THR A 330 8.19 -17.64 21.07
CA THR A 330 8.65 -16.34 21.56
C THR A 330 8.92 -15.43 20.39
N ILE A 331 8.43 -14.18 20.48
CA ILE A 331 8.61 -13.14 19.45
C ILE A 331 9.46 -12.02 20.04
N GLU A 332 10.59 -11.74 19.39
CA GLU A 332 11.42 -10.58 19.67
C GLU A 332 11.35 -9.64 18.47
N ALA A 333 10.96 -8.38 18.70
CA ALA A 333 10.97 -7.35 17.68
C ALA A 333 12.39 -6.87 17.38
N PRO A 334 12.66 -6.33 16.17
CA PRO A 334 13.94 -5.72 15.82
C PRO A 334 14.32 -4.59 16.73
#